data_807b4885d03a1d2af92bdd4df58802a4
#
_entry.id   807b4885d03a1d2af92bdd4df58802a4
#
_cell.length_a   1.000
_cell.length_b   1.000
_cell.length_c   1.000
_cell.angle_alpha   90.00
_cell.angle_beta   90.00
_cell.angle_gamma   90.00
#
_symmetry.space_group_name_H-M   'P 1'
#
loop_
_entity.id
_entity.type
_entity.pdbx_description
1 polymer ?
#
loop_
_entity_poly.entity_id
_entity_poly.type
_entity_poly.pdbx_seq_one_letter_code
_entity_poly.pdbx_strand_id
1 'polypeptide(L)'
;GRDVAEYQLRLEEGAVRDYDAQEAFWEYIYDDRLNMDPREHPVMLAEPNDCSAADRERQVQLLFEKYSAPAVFLAKDAVLSAFSIGRPTGLVVDVGHSGSKTAAVHDGYVLQKSVRRGVLGGRVLAEGMLAATEARGIPVRPRYTFKKVDKGDGEWEVQDCDTPHTSESYHRMVVSGIAADMVESTCRVSETPFDWEGSANIPAAAHELPDGKEVPVGAERFQIPEGLFQPSA
;
A
#
# COMPACT_ATOMS: atom_id res chain seq x y z
N GLY A 1 4.35 -7.89 -22.88
CA GLY A 1 3.17 -8.18 -22.43
C GLY A 1 2.53 -7.64 -21.17
N ARG A 2 3.25 -7.11 -20.16
CA ARG A 2 2.60 -6.58 -18.93
C ARG A 2 2.04 -5.17 -19.13
N ASP A 3 2.53 -4.45 -20.08
CA ASP A 3 2.19 -3.07 -20.45
C ASP A 3 0.76 -2.88 -21.00
N VAL A 4 0.12 -3.95 -21.48
CA VAL A 4 -1.29 -3.98 -21.91
C VAL A 4 -2.25 -4.47 -20.83
N ALA A 5 -1.74 -4.81 -19.64
CA ALA A 5 -2.57 -5.29 -18.55
C ALA A 5 -3.34 -4.13 -17.90
N GLU A 6 -4.61 -4.32 -17.60
CA GLU A 6 -5.36 -3.45 -16.72
C GLU A 6 -5.08 -3.83 -15.27
N TYR A 7 -4.80 -2.83 -14.45
CA TYR A 7 -4.64 -2.99 -13.03
C TYR A 7 -5.94 -2.62 -12.31
N GLN A 8 -6.55 -3.62 -11.67
CA GLN A 8 -7.77 -3.46 -10.90
C GLN A 8 -7.50 -3.67 -9.40
N LEU A 9 -8.02 -2.78 -8.59
CA LEU A 9 -7.98 -2.92 -7.14
C LEU A 9 -9.20 -3.73 -6.68
N ARG A 10 -8.96 -4.92 -6.14
CA ARG A 10 -10.01 -5.73 -5.50
C ARG A 10 -10.50 -5.16 -4.18
N LEU A 11 -9.66 -4.38 -3.50
CA LEU A 11 -9.95 -3.77 -2.21
C LEU A 11 -9.96 -2.25 -2.34
N GLU A 12 -10.96 -1.62 -1.76
CA GLU A 12 -11.02 -0.19 -1.52
C GLU A 12 -11.26 0.05 -0.04
N GLU A 13 -10.38 0.83 0.59
CA GLU A 13 -10.42 1.09 2.04
C GLU A 13 -10.46 -0.19 2.91
N GLY A 14 -9.90 -1.28 2.39
CA GLY A 14 -9.87 -2.57 3.07
C GLY A 14 -11.13 -3.44 2.91
N ALA A 15 -12.15 -2.96 2.21
CA ALA A 15 -13.33 -3.75 1.84
C ALA A 15 -13.21 -4.31 0.42
N VAL A 16 -13.74 -5.50 0.19
CA VAL A 16 -13.81 -6.09 -1.15
C VAL A 16 -14.86 -5.33 -1.97
N ARG A 17 -14.44 -4.74 -3.09
CA ARG A 17 -15.33 -4.05 -4.02
C ARG A 17 -15.58 -4.85 -5.28
N ASP A 18 -14.57 -5.58 -5.72
CA ASP A 18 -14.62 -6.44 -6.89
C ASP A 18 -14.46 -7.89 -6.45
N TYR A 19 -15.58 -8.62 -6.44
CA TYR A 19 -15.60 -10.02 -6.05
C TYR A 19 -15.06 -10.93 -7.14
N ASP A 20 -15.16 -10.57 -8.42
CA ASP A 20 -14.57 -11.35 -9.53
C ASP A 20 -13.04 -11.29 -9.45
N ALA A 21 -12.48 -10.11 -9.20
CA ALA A 21 -11.05 -9.94 -8.93
C ALA A 21 -10.62 -10.66 -7.63
N GLN A 22 -11.47 -10.68 -6.60
CA GLN A 22 -11.21 -11.41 -5.35
C GLN A 22 -11.17 -12.92 -5.60
N GLU A 23 -12.09 -13.46 -6.40
CA GLU A 23 -12.13 -14.86 -6.78
C GLU A 23 -10.87 -15.24 -7.57
N ALA A 24 -10.53 -14.50 -8.62
CA ALA A 24 -9.32 -14.73 -9.42
C ALA A 24 -8.05 -14.67 -8.54
N PHE A 25 -8.02 -13.80 -7.54
CA PHE A 25 -6.92 -13.72 -6.60
C PHE A 25 -6.82 -14.95 -5.68
N TRP A 26 -7.94 -15.48 -5.20
CA TRP A 26 -7.95 -16.71 -4.40
C TRP A 26 -7.59 -17.93 -5.23
N GLU A 27 -8.08 -18.05 -6.47
CA GLU A 27 -7.66 -19.10 -7.42
C GLU A 27 -6.14 -19.06 -7.60
N TYR A 28 -5.57 -17.89 -7.88
CA TYR A 28 -4.12 -17.75 -7.99
C TYR A 28 -3.38 -18.16 -6.70
N ILE A 29 -3.93 -17.83 -5.52
CA ILE A 29 -3.33 -18.24 -4.25
C ILE A 29 -3.34 -19.76 -4.09
N TYR A 30 -4.49 -20.40 -4.29
CA TYR A 30 -4.65 -21.85 -4.10
C TYR A 30 -3.86 -22.64 -5.14
N ASP A 31 -3.99 -22.30 -6.40
CA ASP A 31 -3.46 -23.09 -7.50
C ASP A 31 -1.97 -22.81 -7.77
N ASP A 32 -1.58 -21.52 -7.83
CA ASP A 32 -0.23 -21.14 -8.24
C ASP A 32 0.74 -20.94 -7.07
N ARG A 33 0.26 -20.43 -5.93
CA ARG A 33 1.15 -20.05 -4.82
C ARG A 33 1.25 -21.10 -3.73
N LEU A 34 0.13 -21.68 -3.32
CA LEU A 34 0.08 -22.70 -2.27
C LEU A 34 0.06 -24.12 -2.85
N ASN A 35 -0.46 -24.28 -4.07
CA ASN A 35 -0.65 -25.56 -4.73
C ASN A 35 -1.37 -26.56 -3.82
N MET A 36 -2.52 -26.15 -3.28
CA MET A 36 -3.28 -26.91 -2.30
C MET A 36 -4.77 -26.89 -2.61
N ASP A 37 -5.45 -28.00 -2.27
CA ASP A 37 -6.90 -28.11 -2.43
C ASP A 37 -7.61 -27.40 -1.25
N PRO A 38 -8.40 -26.34 -1.50
CA PRO A 38 -9.14 -25.66 -0.45
C PRO A 38 -10.13 -26.54 0.31
N ARG A 39 -10.59 -27.66 -0.30
CA ARG A 39 -11.51 -28.63 0.32
C ARG A 39 -10.91 -29.41 1.48
N GLU A 40 -9.59 -29.46 1.56
CA GLU A 40 -8.87 -30.22 2.58
C GLU A 40 -8.41 -29.35 3.77
N HIS A 41 -8.57 -28.02 3.66
CA HIS A 41 -7.98 -27.09 4.63
C HIS A 41 -9.00 -26.10 5.20
N PRO A 42 -9.11 -25.97 6.53
CA PRO A 42 -9.82 -24.84 7.16
C PRO A 42 -9.21 -23.52 6.76
N VAL A 43 -10.03 -22.50 6.57
CA VAL A 43 -9.62 -21.16 6.16
C VAL A 43 -9.86 -20.16 7.29
N MET A 44 -8.82 -19.40 7.64
CA MET A 44 -8.96 -18.22 8.48
C MET A 44 -8.66 -16.97 7.66
N LEU A 45 -9.59 -16.00 7.66
CA LEU A 45 -9.41 -14.71 7.03
C LEU A 45 -9.41 -13.59 8.06
N ALA A 46 -8.48 -12.66 7.90
CA ALA A 46 -8.54 -11.37 8.57
C ALA A 46 -9.58 -10.47 7.87
N GLU A 47 -10.45 -9.85 8.64
CA GLU A 47 -11.43 -8.90 8.13
C GLU A 47 -11.28 -7.54 8.82
N PRO A 48 -11.66 -6.42 8.16
CA PRO A 48 -11.68 -5.11 8.79
C PRO A 48 -12.59 -5.08 10.03
N ASN A 49 -12.23 -4.25 11.02
CA ASN A 49 -13.00 -4.14 12.27
C ASN A 49 -14.46 -3.72 12.04
N ASP A 50 -14.71 -2.96 10.99
CA ASP A 50 -16.01 -2.42 10.57
C ASP A 50 -16.57 -3.11 9.30
N CYS A 51 -16.12 -4.34 9.01
CA CYS A 51 -16.65 -5.14 7.90
C CYS A 51 -18.18 -5.29 8.04
N SER A 52 -18.89 -5.01 6.94
CA SER A 52 -20.35 -5.11 6.93
C SER A 52 -20.82 -6.56 7.03
N ALA A 53 -22.04 -6.76 7.53
CA ALA A 53 -22.63 -8.10 7.57
C ALA A 53 -22.78 -8.71 6.16
N ALA A 54 -23.13 -7.90 5.18
CA ALA A 54 -23.26 -8.32 3.78
C ALA A 54 -21.93 -8.78 3.17
N ASP A 55 -20.83 -8.04 3.43
CA ASP A 55 -19.50 -8.42 2.95
C ASP A 55 -19.02 -9.72 3.62
N ARG A 56 -19.29 -9.88 4.91
CA ARG A 56 -18.98 -11.12 5.63
C ARG A 56 -19.74 -12.31 5.05
N GLU A 57 -21.04 -12.16 4.85
CA GLU A 57 -21.89 -13.19 4.28
C GLU A 57 -21.39 -13.59 2.89
N ARG A 58 -21.08 -12.60 2.04
CA ARG A 58 -20.58 -12.87 0.68
C ARG A 58 -19.24 -13.60 0.68
N GLN A 59 -18.30 -13.22 1.53
CA GLN A 59 -17.02 -13.92 1.66
C GLN A 59 -17.19 -15.35 2.15
N VAL A 60 -18.02 -15.56 3.16
CA VAL A 60 -18.32 -16.90 3.70
C VAL A 60 -19.02 -17.77 2.65
N GLN A 61 -19.98 -17.19 1.93
CA GLN A 61 -20.66 -17.87 0.84
C GLN A 61 -19.68 -18.38 -0.23
N LEU A 62 -18.76 -17.52 -0.70
CA LEU A 62 -17.74 -17.91 -1.66
C LEU A 62 -16.86 -19.06 -1.17
N LEU A 63 -16.40 -19.00 0.08
CA LEU A 63 -15.51 -20.00 0.65
C LEU A 63 -16.21 -21.35 0.79
N PHE A 64 -17.48 -21.39 1.17
CA PHE A 64 -18.22 -22.65 1.29
C PHE A 64 -18.78 -23.16 -0.04
N GLU A 65 -19.38 -22.28 -0.84
CA GLU A 65 -20.10 -22.72 -2.04
C GLU A 65 -19.15 -22.95 -3.23
N LYS A 66 -18.18 -22.06 -3.46
CA LYS A 66 -17.24 -22.19 -4.58
C LYS A 66 -16.05 -23.07 -4.22
N TYR A 67 -15.41 -22.79 -3.10
CA TYR A 67 -14.16 -23.47 -2.70
C TYR A 67 -14.40 -24.70 -1.82
N SER A 68 -15.62 -24.91 -1.34
CA SER A 68 -15.99 -26.06 -0.48
C SER A 68 -15.09 -26.22 0.74
N ALA A 69 -14.63 -25.11 1.32
CA ALA A 69 -13.77 -25.12 2.50
C ALA A 69 -14.47 -25.85 3.66
N PRO A 70 -13.79 -26.76 4.41
CA PRO A 70 -14.39 -27.56 5.46
C PRO A 70 -14.80 -26.74 6.69
N ALA A 71 -14.11 -25.62 6.93
CA ALA A 71 -14.42 -24.66 7.97
C ALA A 71 -13.87 -23.28 7.62
N VAL A 72 -14.56 -22.21 8.07
CA VAL A 72 -14.17 -20.82 7.86
C VAL A 72 -14.21 -20.08 9.20
N PHE A 73 -13.17 -19.31 9.49
CA PHE A 73 -13.13 -18.41 10.63
C PHE A 73 -12.76 -17.00 10.16
N LEU A 74 -13.59 -16.01 10.48
CA LEU A 74 -13.35 -14.60 10.19
C LEU A 74 -12.88 -13.90 11.47
N ALA A 75 -11.64 -13.43 11.48
CA ALA A 75 -11.03 -12.75 12.62
C ALA A 75 -10.88 -11.26 12.34
N LYS A 76 -11.22 -10.41 13.31
CA LYS A 76 -10.99 -8.96 13.21
C LYS A 76 -9.49 -8.64 13.22
N ASP A 77 -9.04 -7.78 12.29
CA ASP A 77 -7.63 -7.41 12.11
C ASP A 77 -7.01 -6.86 13.42
N ALA A 78 -7.72 -6.01 14.16
CA ALA A 78 -7.24 -5.49 15.44
C ALA A 78 -7.08 -6.58 16.52
N VAL A 79 -7.94 -7.60 16.52
CA VAL A 79 -7.81 -8.73 17.48
C VAL A 79 -6.56 -9.53 17.17
N LEU A 80 -6.31 -9.80 15.89
CA LEU A 80 -5.10 -10.51 15.46
C LEU A 80 -3.83 -9.71 15.79
N SER A 81 -3.86 -8.39 15.58
CA SER A 81 -2.75 -7.50 15.94
C SER A 81 -2.47 -7.49 17.44
N ALA A 82 -3.52 -7.45 18.28
CA ALA A 82 -3.35 -7.53 19.72
C ALA A 82 -2.79 -8.90 20.18
N PHE A 83 -3.29 -9.98 19.60
CA PHE A 83 -2.82 -11.32 19.93
C PHE A 83 -1.39 -11.60 19.44
N SER A 84 -0.94 -10.97 18.36
CA SER A 84 0.43 -11.11 17.86
C SER A 84 1.50 -10.72 18.89
N ILE A 85 1.17 -9.81 19.82
CA ILE A 85 2.01 -9.40 20.93
C ILE A 85 1.60 -10.04 22.26
N GLY A 86 0.76 -11.07 22.24
CA GLY A 86 0.30 -11.80 23.42
C GLY A 86 -0.64 -11.00 24.35
N ARG A 87 -1.34 -9.99 23.84
CA ARG A 87 -2.24 -9.13 24.61
C ARG A 87 -3.70 -9.32 24.18
N PRO A 88 -4.61 -9.79 25.06
CA PRO A 88 -6.03 -9.88 24.74
C PRO A 88 -6.76 -8.53 24.83
N THR A 89 -6.13 -7.54 25.48
CA THR A 89 -6.70 -6.20 25.71
C THR A 89 -5.67 -5.13 25.35
N GLY A 90 -6.08 -4.13 24.57
CA GLY A 90 -5.21 -3.02 24.15
C GLY A 90 -5.88 -2.07 23.18
N LEU A 91 -5.22 -0.96 22.91
CA LEU A 91 -5.55 -0.06 21.80
C LEU A 91 -4.64 -0.40 20.63
N VAL A 92 -5.26 -0.75 19.49
CA VAL A 92 -4.56 -1.02 18.24
C VAL A 92 -4.63 0.21 17.36
N VAL A 93 -3.48 0.65 16.87
CA VAL A 93 -3.31 1.67 15.84
C VAL A 93 -2.60 1.01 14.67
N ASP A 94 -3.28 0.91 13.55
CA ASP A 94 -2.78 0.32 12.31
C ASP A 94 -2.68 1.41 11.25
N VAL A 95 -1.48 1.68 10.76
CA VAL A 95 -1.22 2.64 9.69
C VAL A 95 -0.72 1.84 8.48
N GLY A 96 -1.67 1.54 7.59
CA GLY A 96 -1.41 0.75 6.39
C GLY A 96 -1.21 1.60 5.14
N HIS A 97 -1.19 0.92 4.00
CA HIS A 97 -1.08 1.59 2.69
C HIS A 97 -2.31 2.46 2.39
N SER A 98 -3.52 1.91 2.55
CA SER A 98 -4.78 2.57 2.16
C SER A 98 -5.26 3.64 3.15
N GLY A 99 -4.71 3.68 4.36
CA GLY A 99 -5.12 4.59 5.42
C GLY A 99 -4.75 4.07 6.80
N SER A 100 -5.25 4.76 7.82
CA SER A 100 -5.05 4.42 9.22
C SER A 100 -6.36 3.93 9.87
N LYS A 101 -6.22 3.04 10.84
CA LYS A 101 -7.34 2.50 11.62
C LYS A 101 -6.97 2.46 13.09
N THR A 102 -7.93 2.76 13.96
CA THR A 102 -7.77 2.54 15.39
C THR A 102 -8.94 1.75 15.93
N ALA A 103 -8.67 0.84 16.87
CA ALA A 103 -9.69 0.06 17.54
C ALA A 103 -9.22 -0.34 18.94
N ALA A 104 -10.10 -0.24 19.93
CA ALA A 104 -9.88 -0.84 21.24
C ALA A 104 -10.32 -2.31 21.21
N VAL A 105 -9.46 -3.18 21.71
CA VAL A 105 -9.73 -4.60 21.92
C VAL A 105 -9.80 -4.87 23.41
N HIS A 106 -10.82 -5.60 23.84
CA HIS A 106 -11.00 -6.00 25.23
C HIS A 106 -11.32 -7.50 25.29
N ASP A 107 -10.48 -8.26 25.96
CA ASP A 107 -10.55 -9.73 26.07
C ASP A 107 -10.78 -10.43 24.71
N GLY A 108 -10.10 -9.95 23.67
CA GLY A 108 -10.19 -10.52 22.32
C GLY A 108 -11.41 -10.05 21.51
N TYR A 109 -12.16 -9.04 21.99
CA TYR A 109 -13.30 -8.47 21.27
C TYR A 109 -13.05 -7.00 20.92
N VAL A 110 -13.37 -6.62 19.69
CA VAL A 110 -13.32 -5.22 19.25
C VAL A 110 -14.48 -4.45 19.83
N LEU A 111 -14.20 -3.36 20.53
CA LEU A 111 -15.21 -2.41 20.96
C LEU A 111 -15.64 -1.55 19.77
N GLN A 112 -16.73 -1.91 19.10
CA GLN A 112 -17.17 -1.31 17.83
C GLN A 112 -17.27 0.22 17.86
N LYS A 113 -17.70 0.80 19.01
CA LYS A 113 -17.79 2.25 19.18
C LYS A 113 -16.45 2.97 19.18
N SER A 114 -15.33 2.24 19.37
CA SER A 114 -13.98 2.79 19.38
C SER A 114 -13.33 2.80 18.00
N VAL A 115 -13.91 2.08 17.03
CA VAL A 115 -13.34 1.98 15.68
C VAL A 115 -13.35 3.35 14.99
N ARG A 116 -12.18 3.76 14.51
CA ARG A 116 -12.01 4.98 13.72
C ARG A 116 -11.16 4.66 12.49
N ARG A 117 -11.44 5.36 11.40
CA ARG A 117 -10.67 5.32 10.17
C ARG A 117 -10.16 6.71 9.81
N GLY A 118 -8.97 6.77 9.22
CA GLY A 118 -8.38 7.94 8.62
C GLY A 118 -7.87 7.60 7.23
N VAL A 119 -7.82 8.58 6.35
CA VAL A 119 -7.30 8.43 4.98
C VAL A 119 -5.77 8.43 4.92
N LEU A 120 -5.13 8.88 6.00
CA LEU A 120 -3.68 8.99 6.07
C LEU A 120 -3.05 7.61 6.18
N GLY A 121 -2.17 7.30 5.24
CA GLY A 121 -1.45 6.05 5.12
C GLY A 121 -0.40 6.13 4.03
N GLY A 122 0.28 5.04 3.75
CA GLY A 122 1.40 5.00 2.79
C GLY A 122 1.06 5.55 1.41
N ARG A 123 -0.17 5.36 0.93
CA ARG A 123 -0.62 5.90 -0.35
C ARG A 123 -0.58 7.43 -0.38
N VAL A 124 -1.13 8.09 0.64
CA VAL A 124 -1.15 9.56 0.72
C VAL A 124 0.28 10.12 0.84
N LEU A 125 1.16 9.44 1.59
CA LEU A 125 2.57 9.82 1.68
C LEU A 125 3.27 9.70 0.31
N ALA A 126 3.03 8.62 -0.43
CA ALA A 126 3.58 8.43 -1.78
C ALA A 126 3.04 9.48 -2.77
N GLU A 127 1.73 9.78 -2.74
CA GLU A 127 1.12 10.84 -3.53
C GLU A 127 1.74 12.21 -3.22
N GLY A 128 1.99 12.51 -1.93
CA GLY A 128 2.67 13.74 -1.50
C GLY A 128 4.11 13.84 -2.03
N MET A 129 4.86 12.73 -1.98
CA MET A 129 6.23 12.66 -2.51
C MET A 129 6.25 12.84 -4.03
N LEU A 130 5.33 12.20 -4.74
CA LEU A 130 5.18 12.35 -6.19
C LEU A 130 4.90 13.81 -6.55
N ALA A 131 3.91 14.43 -5.91
CA ALA A 131 3.55 15.82 -6.14
C ALA A 131 4.72 16.79 -5.87
N ALA A 132 5.47 16.58 -4.78
CA ALA A 132 6.66 17.38 -4.46
C ALA A 132 7.78 17.23 -5.50
N THR A 133 7.95 16.03 -6.05
CA THR A 133 8.95 15.75 -7.10
C THR A 133 8.56 16.39 -8.42
N GLU A 134 7.30 16.26 -8.83
CA GLU A 134 6.77 16.85 -10.07
C GLU A 134 6.75 18.39 -10.02
N ALA A 135 6.44 18.98 -8.86
CA ALA A 135 6.50 20.44 -8.66
C ALA A 135 7.90 21.04 -8.90
N ARG A 136 8.94 20.23 -8.76
CA ARG A 136 10.34 20.60 -9.10
C ARG A 136 10.67 20.42 -10.59
N GLY A 137 9.71 19.98 -11.41
CA GLY A 137 9.92 19.69 -12.81
C GLY A 137 10.68 18.38 -13.09
N ILE A 138 10.74 17.48 -12.13
CA ILE A 138 11.38 16.17 -12.27
C ILE A 138 10.31 15.13 -12.55
N PRO A 139 10.16 14.64 -13.81
CA PRO A 139 9.17 13.62 -14.11
C PRO A 139 9.61 12.27 -13.55
N VAL A 140 8.69 11.58 -12.88
CA VAL A 140 8.91 10.21 -12.41
C VAL A 140 8.60 9.24 -13.56
N ARG A 141 9.65 8.61 -14.09
CA ARG A 141 9.58 7.78 -15.29
C ARG A 141 9.65 6.30 -14.97
N PRO A 142 8.58 5.52 -15.25
CA PRO A 142 8.61 4.06 -15.15
C PRO A 142 9.67 3.42 -16.05
N ARG A 143 10.26 2.31 -15.59
CA ARG A 143 11.34 1.61 -16.29
C ARG A 143 10.99 1.19 -17.73
N TYR A 144 9.74 0.93 -18.03
CA TYR A 144 9.29 0.52 -19.37
C TYR A 144 9.17 1.67 -20.37
N THR A 145 9.22 2.95 -19.91
CA THR A 145 9.10 4.13 -20.78
C THR A 145 10.41 4.54 -21.44
N PHE A 146 11.53 3.88 -21.11
CA PHE A 146 12.85 4.20 -21.63
C PHE A 146 13.77 2.99 -21.70
N LYS A 147 14.85 3.12 -22.47
CA LYS A 147 15.99 2.20 -22.50
C LYS A 147 17.26 2.95 -22.15
N LYS A 148 18.12 2.32 -21.34
CA LYS A 148 19.50 2.79 -21.13
C LYS A 148 20.37 2.17 -22.22
N VAL A 149 21.00 2.98 -23.05
CA VAL A 149 21.91 2.59 -24.13
C VAL A 149 23.32 2.93 -23.71
N ASP A 150 24.20 1.95 -23.71
CA ASP A 150 25.63 2.14 -23.39
C ASP A 150 26.31 2.92 -24.51
N LYS A 151 26.96 4.04 -24.15
CA LYS A 151 27.77 4.85 -25.07
C LYS A 151 29.25 4.50 -25.05
N GLY A 152 29.68 3.54 -24.24
CA GLY A 152 31.06 3.27 -23.91
C GLY A 152 31.58 4.11 -22.76
N ASP A 153 32.73 3.74 -22.20
CA ASP A 153 33.39 4.41 -21.06
C ASP A 153 32.54 4.54 -19.77
N GLY A 154 31.47 3.73 -19.64
CA GLY A 154 30.58 3.72 -18.50
C GLY A 154 29.48 4.81 -18.54
N GLU A 155 29.35 5.53 -19.65
CA GLU A 155 28.27 6.48 -19.87
C GLU A 155 27.04 5.82 -20.49
N TRP A 156 25.84 6.23 -20.01
CA TRP A 156 24.55 5.73 -20.47
C TRP A 156 23.70 6.87 -21.02
N GLU A 157 23.04 6.60 -22.13
CA GLU A 157 22.00 7.49 -22.66
C GLU A 157 20.64 6.89 -22.42
N VAL A 158 19.70 7.72 -21.94
CA VAL A 158 18.30 7.34 -21.78
C VAL A 158 17.53 7.68 -23.06
N GLN A 159 17.05 6.66 -23.77
CA GLN A 159 16.23 6.81 -24.96
C GLN A 159 14.79 6.47 -24.66
N ASP A 160 13.87 7.31 -25.11
CA ASP A 160 12.44 7.10 -24.91
C ASP A 160 11.94 5.87 -25.68
N CYS A 161 11.05 5.11 -25.06
CA CYS A 161 10.33 4.00 -25.68
C CYS A 161 8.91 4.44 -25.97
N ASP A 162 8.44 4.13 -27.17
CA ASP A 162 7.01 4.25 -27.47
C ASP A 162 6.24 3.14 -26.77
N THR A 163 5.19 3.52 -26.01
CA THR A 163 4.38 2.62 -25.20
C THR A 163 2.89 2.81 -25.47
N PRO A 164 2.43 2.71 -26.75
CA PRO A 164 1.08 3.08 -27.15
C PRO A 164 -0.02 2.18 -26.55
N HIS A 165 0.36 1.02 -26.02
CA HIS A 165 -0.57 0.03 -25.47
C HIS A 165 -0.59 -0.01 -23.94
N THR A 166 0.17 0.86 -23.28
CA THR A 166 0.19 0.89 -21.81
C THR A 166 -1.11 1.47 -21.27
N SER A 167 -1.80 0.70 -20.44
CA SER A 167 -3.00 1.19 -19.77
C SER A 167 -2.65 2.26 -18.73
N GLU A 168 -3.56 3.22 -18.54
CA GLU A 168 -3.38 4.28 -17.54
C GLU A 168 -3.34 3.70 -16.12
N SER A 169 -4.12 2.65 -15.86
CA SER A 169 -4.14 1.98 -14.55
C SER A 169 -2.80 1.33 -14.20
N TYR A 170 -2.17 0.68 -15.18
CA TYR A 170 -0.83 0.11 -15.01
C TYR A 170 0.24 1.19 -14.83
N HIS A 171 0.18 2.26 -15.65
CA HIS A 171 1.11 3.38 -15.53
C HIS A 171 1.05 4.00 -14.13
N ARG A 172 -0.15 4.31 -13.65
CA ARG A 172 -0.39 4.90 -12.32
C ARG A 172 0.12 3.99 -11.21
N MET A 173 -0.14 2.70 -11.29
CA MET A 173 0.35 1.72 -10.31
C MET A 173 1.88 1.72 -10.23
N VAL A 174 2.58 1.73 -11.37
CA VAL A 174 4.06 1.72 -11.39
C VAL A 174 4.64 3.03 -10.87
N VAL A 175 4.08 4.18 -11.27
CA VAL A 175 4.50 5.51 -10.76
C VAL A 175 4.30 5.60 -9.24
N SER A 176 3.13 5.14 -8.75
CA SER A 176 2.87 5.08 -7.30
C SER A 176 3.85 4.18 -6.57
N GLY A 177 4.26 3.06 -7.18
CA GLY A 177 5.29 2.19 -6.62
C GLY A 177 6.66 2.86 -6.49
N ILE A 178 7.07 3.65 -7.50
CA ILE A 178 8.33 4.43 -7.44
C ILE A 178 8.24 5.49 -6.33
N ALA A 179 7.12 6.20 -6.24
CA ALA A 179 6.93 7.20 -5.18
C ALA A 179 6.93 6.57 -3.78
N ALA A 180 6.35 5.39 -3.61
CA ALA A 180 6.40 4.64 -2.36
C ALA A 180 7.84 4.25 -1.98
N ASP A 181 8.64 3.78 -2.94
CA ASP A 181 10.06 3.48 -2.73
C ASP A 181 10.87 4.72 -2.31
N MET A 182 10.57 5.88 -2.91
CA MET A 182 11.16 7.17 -2.48
C MET A 182 10.82 7.48 -1.02
N VAL A 183 9.57 7.30 -0.60
CA VAL A 183 9.15 7.51 0.81
C VAL A 183 9.87 6.54 1.74
N GLU A 184 9.88 5.25 1.43
CA GLU A 184 10.48 4.21 2.27
C GLU A 184 11.99 4.39 2.44
N SER A 185 12.68 4.79 1.37
CA SER A 185 14.13 4.96 1.39
C SER A 185 14.58 6.28 2.01
N THR A 186 13.85 7.38 1.79
CA THR A 186 14.32 8.72 2.17
C THR A 186 13.63 9.31 3.39
N CYS A 187 12.34 9.04 3.59
CA CYS A 187 11.58 9.68 4.67
C CYS A 187 11.97 9.19 6.05
N ARG A 188 11.85 10.08 7.03
CA ARG A 188 12.11 9.83 8.45
C ARG A 188 11.13 10.63 9.29
N VAL A 189 10.73 10.09 10.42
CA VAL A 189 9.96 10.82 11.43
C VAL A 189 10.93 11.63 12.29
N SER A 190 10.58 12.89 12.62
CA SER A 190 11.36 13.71 13.52
C SER A 190 11.32 13.16 14.94
N GLU A 191 12.47 13.12 15.64
CA GLU A 191 12.55 12.70 17.04
C GLU A 191 12.07 13.79 18.02
N THR A 192 11.99 15.03 17.53
CA THR A 192 11.49 16.19 18.28
C THR A 192 10.28 16.78 17.56
N PRO A 193 9.45 17.61 18.22
CA PRO A 193 8.38 18.33 17.53
C PRO A 193 8.89 18.99 16.26
N PHE A 194 8.24 18.73 15.14
CA PHE A 194 8.73 19.17 13.84
C PHE A 194 8.64 20.70 13.70
N ASP A 195 9.77 21.30 13.35
CA ASP A 195 9.88 22.75 13.10
C ASP A 195 9.76 23.01 11.59
N TRP A 196 8.61 23.50 11.16
CA TRP A 196 8.32 23.80 9.75
C TRP A 196 9.23 24.89 9.18
N GLU A 197 9.57 25.91 9.98
CA GLU A 197 10.42 27.03 9.54
C GLU A 197 11.89 26.62 9.46
N GLY A 198 12.37 25.90 10.47
CA GLY A 198 13.75 25.41 10.53
C GLY A 198 14.04 24.28 9.53
N SER A 199 13.01 23.59 9.04
CA SER A 199 13.16 22.45 8.11
C SER A 199 13.74 22.84 6.74
N ALA A 200 13.65 24.10 6.34
CA ALA A 200 14.16 24.60 5.05
C ALA A 200 15.68 24.38 4.86
N ASN A 201 16.44 24.26 5.97
CA ASN A 201 17.89 24.09 5.95
C ASN A 201 18.35 22.63 6.13
N ILE A 202 17.43 21.67 6.10
CA ILE A 202 17.78 20.25 6.24
C ILE A 202 18.55 19.79 5.00
N PRO A 203 19.70 19.12 5.15
CA PRO A 203 20.46 18.58 4.04
C PRO A 203 19.61 17.59 3.22
N ALA A 204 19.61 17.74 1.89
CA ALA A 204 18.91 16.83 1.02
C ALA A 204 19.59 15.46 1.00
N ALA A 205 18.79 14.39 0.96
CA ALA A 205 19.23 13.05 0.59
C ALA A 205 18.91 12.83 -0.88
N ALA A 206 19.86 12.30 -1.62
CA ALA A 206 19.64 11.93 -3.00
C ALA A 206 18.89 10.59 -3.10
N HIS A 207 17.88 10.53 -3.97
CA HIS A 207 17.23 9.29 -4.38
C HIS A 207 17.39 9.13 -5.88
N GLU A 208 17.90 7.97 -6.31
CA GLU A 208 18.07 7.68 -7.74
C GLU A 208 16.78 7.08 -8.32
N LEU A 209 16.23 7.77 -9.31
CA LEU A 209 15.07 7.29 -10.08
C LEU A 209 15.47 6.16 -11.05
N PRO A 210 14.51 5.37 -11.57
CA PRO A 210 14.80 4.27 -12.49
C PRO A 210 15.60 4.66 -13.76
N ASP A 211 15.48 5.92 -14.20
CA ASP A 211 16.20 6.47 -15.34
C ASP A 211 17.64 6.91 -14.99
N GLY A 212 18.02 6.89 -13.72
CA GLY A 212 19.34 7.29 -13.23
C GLY A 212 19.43 8.77 -12.83
N LYS A 213 18.32 9.50 -12.86
CA LYS A 213 18.29 10.87 -12.33
C LYS A 213 18.24 10.86 -10.82
N GLU A 214 19.03 11.69 -10.19
CA GLU A 214 18.97 11.92 -8.75
C GLU A 214 17.94 12.99 -8.41
N VAL A 215 17.06 12.67 -7.47
CA VAL A 215 16.11 13.61 -6.88
C VAL A 215 16.64 14.01 -5.50
N PRO A 216 16.97 15.30 -5.29
CA PRO A 216 17.32 15.75 -3.97
C PRO A 216 16.06 15.91 -3.12
N VAL A 217 15.90 15.06 -2.10
CA VAL A 217 14.78 15.11 -1.16
C VAL A 217 15.26 15.81 0.11
N GLY A 218 14.79 17.03 0.34
CA GLY A 218 15.19 17.90 1.46
C GLY A 218 14.23 17.80 2.65
N ALA A 219 13.56 18.92 2.93
CA ALA A 219 12.60 19.04 4.02
C ALA A 219 11.44 18.04 3.92
N GLU A 220 11.03 17.65 2.72
CA GLU A 220 9.96 16.71 2.43
C GLU A 220 10.17 15.35 3.12
N ARG A 221 11.43 14.98 3.39
CA ARG A 221 11.78 13.76 4.13
C ARG A 221 11.11 13.68 5.51
N PHE A 222 10.85 14.81 6.11
CA PHE A 222 10.23 14.92 7.42
C PHE A 222 8.81 15.48 7.33
N GLN A 223 8.56 16.42 6.42
CA GLN A 223 7.24 17.05 6.25
C GLN A 223 6.16 16.05 5.84
N ILE A 224 6.47 15.17 4.91
CA ILE A 224 5.50 14.18 4.40
C ILE A 224 5.06 13.22 5.51
N PRO A 225 5.97 12.55 6.26
CA PRO A 225 5.57 11.69 7.38
C PRO A 225 4.91 12.46 8.54
N GLU A 226 5.25 13.73 8.75
CA GLU A 226 4.67 14.54 9.81
C GLU A 226 3.15 14.69 9.66
N GLY A 227 2.62 14.61 8.44
CA GLY A 227 1.19 14.57 8.19
C GLY A 227 0.44 13.45 8.93
N LEU A 228 1.11 12.36 9.31
CA LEU A 228 0.53 11.30 10.14
C LEU A 228 0.29 11.75 11.60
N PHE A 229 1.05 12.74 12.09
CA PHE A 229 0.99 13.24 13.46
C PHE A 229 0.27 14.59 13.54
N GLN A 230 0.36 15.39 12.49
CA GLN A 230 -0.25 16.70 12.37
C GLN A 230 -1.11 16.82 11.10
N PRO A 231 -2.27 16.15 11.04
CA PRO A 231 -3.08 16.09 9.83
C PRO A 231 -3.71 17.43 9.41
N SER A 232 -3.59 18.45 10.25
CA SER A 232 -4.13 19.80 10.01
C SER A 232 -3.05 20.80 9.57
N ALA A 233 -1.80 20.38 9.48
CA ALA A 233 -0.68 21.24 9.14
C ALA A 233 -0.51 21.40 7.62
#